data_96d03a51bf7ccb12c9b2bfdeeac06268
#
_entry.id   96d03a51bf7ccb12c9b2bfdeeac06268
#
_cell.length_a   1.000
_cell.length_b   1.000
_cell.length_c   1.000
_cell.angle_alpha   90.00
_cell.angle_beta   90.00
_cell.angle_gamma   90.00
#
_symmetry.space_group_name_H-M   'P 1'
#
loop_
_entity.id
_entity.type
_entity.pdbx_description
1 polymer ?
#
loop_
_entity_poly.entity_id
_entity_poly.type
_entity_poly.pdbx_seq_one_letter_code
_entity_poly.pdbx_strand_id
1 'polypeptide(L)'
;MWYMKILRITAQGLPLFKDDLDICFYSKQRVSEDDKDNLYKMEDNYYLNLACAFIGINASGKTSVLKVINLALNIVNNEPINHVDSRSILLGTQKATICTYFYDNRKYICCLETVVTAKKEKTGDFIYSILSEKMCGKPLSSVKSKKYLTDLVLPQIC
;
A
#
# COMPACT_ATOMS: atom_id res chain seq x y z
N MET A 1 -3.84 9.97 -19.23
CA MET A 1 -3.00 9.05 -18.44
C MET A 1 -3.19 9.41 -16.98
N TRP A 2 -3.70 8.48 -16.16
CA TRP A 2 -3.85 8.71 -14.74
C TRP A 2 -2.47 8.67 -14.09
N TYR A 3 -2.03 9.79 -13.56
CA TYR A 3 -0.76 9.87 -12.86
C TYR A 3 -1.03 9.69 -11.36
N MET A 4 -0.60 8.57 -10.83
CA MET A 4 -0.78 8.20 -9.45
C MET A 4 0.58 7.98 -8.79
N LYS A 5 0.76 8.47 -7.58
CA LYS A 5 1.96 8.23 -6.77
C LYS A 5 1.58 7.54 -5.47
N ILE A 6 2.18 6.38 -5.25
CA ILE A 6 1.97 5.64 -4.00
C ILE A 6 2.61 6.38 -2.83
N LEU A 7 1.84 6.55 -1.76
CA LEU A 7 2.25 7.20 -0.52
C LEU A 7 2.58 6.22 0.59
N ARG A 8 1.74 5.20 0.74
CA ARG A 8 1.84 4.22 1.82
C ARG A 8 1.11 2.94 1.42
N ILE A 9 1.63 1.81 1.86
CA ILE A 9 0.96 0.52 1.77
C ILE A 9 0.93 -0.08 3.17
N THR A 10 -0.25 -0.51 3.62
CA THR A 10 -0.39 -1.31 4.83
C THR A 10 -1.00 -2.65 4.49
N ALA A 11 -0.56 -3.71 5.16
CA ALA A 11 -1.11 -5.05 4.98
C ALA A 11 -1.28 -5.75 6.32
N GLN A 12 -2.46 -6.32 6.54
CA GLN A 12 -2.83 -7.04 7.75
C GLN A 12 -3.31 -8.46 7.41
N GLY A 13 -3.11 -9.38 8.32
CA GLY A 13 -3.57 -10.76 8.17
C GLY A 13 -2.75 -11.60 7.19
N LEU A 14 -1.51 -11.20 6.90
CA LEU A 14 -0.54 -11.98 6.12
C LEU A 14 0.29 -12.86 7.05
N PRO A 15 0.15 -14.21 7.04
CA PRO A 15 0.82 -15.09 8.01
C PRO A 15 2.35 -15.05 7.94
N LEU A 16 2.89 -14.59 6.81
CA LEU A 16 4.33 -14.48 6.60
C LEU A 16 4.97 -13.41 7.49
N PHE A 17 4.19 -12.46 8.00
CA PHE A 17 4.65 -11.36 8.85
C PHE A 17 4.07 -11.53 10.25
N LYS A 18 4.95 -11.37 11.26
CA LYS A 18 4.54 -11.45 12.67
C LYS A 18 3.62 -10.30 13.06
N ASP A 19 3.91 -9.12 12.54
CA ASP A 19 3.18 -7.89 12.79
C ASP A 19 2.59 -7.35 11.49
N ASP A 20 1.64 -6.42 11.58
CA ASP A 20 1.10 -5.73 10.42
C ASP A 20 2.19 -4.96 9.69
N LEU A 21 2.16 -5.02 8.36
CA LEU A 21 3.12 -4.34 7.53
C LEU A 21 2.69 -2.88 7.29
N ASP A 22 3.62 -1.96 7.45
CA ASP A 22 3.43 -0.52 7.18
C ASP A 22 4.62 0.03 6.40
N ILE A 23 4.44 0.31 5.13
CA ILE A 23 5.46 0.81 4.21
C ILE A 23 5.11 2.24 3.79
N CYS A 24 5.96 3.20 4.15
CA CYS A 24 5.76 4.61 3.88
C CYS A 24 6.77 5.12 2.85
N PHE A 25 6.28 5.77 1.79
CA PHE A 25 7.08 6.32 0.69
C PHE A 25 7.18 7.85 0.70
N TYR A 26 6.57 8.53 1.66
CA TYR A 26 6.69 9.99 1.81
C TYR A 26 7.49 10.38 3.04
N SER A 27 8.10 11.55 3.00
CA SER A 27 8.87 12.08 4.13
C SER A 27 7.96 12.50 5.27
N LYS A 28 8.04 11.79 6.41
CA LYS A 28 7.33 12.16 7.65
C LYS A 28 7.99 13.34 8.38
N GLN A 29 9.28 13.55 8.15
CA GLN A 29 10.07 14.60 8.79
C GLN A 29 10.08 15.90 7.96
N ARG A 30 10.58 16.97 8.57
CA ARG A 30 10.87 18.21 7.85
C ARG A 30 12.03 17.95 6.90
N VAL A 31 11.86 18.36 5.66
CA VAL A 31 12.89 18.24 4.61
C VAL A 31 13.76 19.49 4.67
N SER A 32 15.08 19.32 4.71
CA SER A 32 16.06 20.42 4.61
C SER A 32 16.10 20.96 3.19
N GLU A 33 16.68 22.14 3.02
CA GLU A 33 16.86 22.71 1.66
C GLU A 33 17.74 21.80 0.79
N ASP A 34 18.82 21.25 1.36
CA ASP A 34 19.78 20.41 0.66
C ASP A 34 19.21 19.06 0.22
N ASP A 35 18.16 18.58 0.89
CA ASP A 35 17.54 17.29 0.57
C ASP A 35 16.40 17.41 -0.47
N LYS A 36 15.93 18.62 -0.76
CA LYS A 36 14.77 18.82 -1.64
C LYS A 36 14.98 18.29 -3.06
N ASP A 37 16.21 18.38 -3.57
CA ASP A 37 16.55 17.94 -4.94
C ASP A 37 16.50 16.41 -5.08
N ASN A 38 16.59 15.68 -3.96
CA ASN A 38 16.53 14.22 -3.90
C ASN A 38 15.11 13.68 -3.67
N LEU A 39 14.11 14.56 -3.64
CA LEU A 39 12.73 14.22 -3.34
C LEU A 39 11.77 14.75 -4.41
N TYR A 40 10.67 14.07 -4.60
CA TYR A 40 9.58 14.59 -5.43
C TYR A 40 8.67 15.49 -4.59
N LYS A 41 8.62 16.77 -4.94
CA LYS A 41 7.68 17.72 -4.31
C LYS A 41 6.27 17.47 -4.85
N MET A 42 5.33 17.11 -3.98
CA MET A 42 3.92 16.98 -4.34
C MET A 42 3.22 18.34 -4.33
N GLU A 43 3.25 18.99 -3.17
CA GLU A 43 2.69 20.33 -2.95
C GLU A 43 3.25 20.88 -1.63
N ASP A 44 3.44 22.19 -1.50
CA ASP A 44 3.94 22.88 -0.32
C ASP A 44 5.12 22.16 0.38
N ASN A 45 4.85 21.54 1.53
CA ASN A 45 5.84 20.83 2.36
C ASN A 45 5.73 19.30 2.27
N TYR A 46 4.98 18.76 1.31
CA TYR A 46 4.81 17.32 1.13
C TYR A 46 5.75 16.78 0.07
N TYR A 47 6.57 15.81 0.46
CA TYR A 47 7.61 15.23 -0.40
C TYR A 47 7.53 13.73 -0.40
N LEU A 48 7.72 13.12 -1.58
CA LEU A 48 7.87 11.68 -1.78
C LEU A 48 9.34 11.32 -1.95
N ASN A 49 9.71 10.17 -1.43
CA ASN A 49 11.01 9.59 -1.69
C ASN A 49 11.08 9.13 -3.15
N LEU A 50 12.13 9.52 -3.87
CA LEU A 50 12.37 9.06 -5.24
C LEU A 50 12.83 7.61 -5.29
N ALA A 51 13.50 7.14 -4.23
CA ALA A 51 13.97 5.77 -4.09
C ALA A 51 13.83 5.31 -2.63
N CYS A 52 13.56 4.03 -2.45
CA CYS A 52 13.53 3.37 -1.15
C CYS A 52 14.40 2.12 -1.19
N ALA A 53 15.24 1.91 -0.18
CA ALA A 53 16.05 0.72 -0.03
C ALA A 53 15.59 -0.09 1.18
N PHE A 54 15.39 -1.39 1.00
CA PHE A 54 15.11 -2.34 2.08
C PHE A 54 16.41 -3.03 2.48
N ILE A 55 16.93 -2.67 3.66
CA ILE A 55 18.20 -3.17 4.19
C ILE A 55 17.91 -4.14 5.33
N GLY A 56 18.65 -5.22 5.40
CA GLY A 56 18.55 -6.22 6.47
C GLY A 56 19.40 -7.45 6.18
N ILE A 57 19.58 -8.29 7.20
CA ILE A 57 20.30 -9.56 7.07
C ILE A 57 19.57 -10.52 6.10
N ASN A 58 20.25 -11.57 5.66
CA ASN A 58 19.63 -12.60 4.84
C ASN A 58 18.44 -13.24 5.58
N ALA A 59 17.41 -13.61 4.84
CA ALA A 59 16.15 -14.14 5.36
C ALA A 59 15.31 -13.19 6.25
N SER A 60 15.61 -11.88 6.25
CA SER A 60 14.84 -10.88 7.02
C SER A 60 13.51 -10.46 6.38
N GLY A 61 13.06 -11.15 5.32
CA GLY A 61 11.77 -10.85 4.68
C GLY A 61 11.77 -9.74 3.64
N LYS A 62 12.94 -9.20 3.23
CA LYS A 62 13.03 -8.12 2.22
C LYS A 62 12.28 -8.45 0.93
N THR A 63 12.50 -9.63 0.38
CA THR A 63 11.81 -10.10 -0.84
C THR A 63 10.30 -10.20 -0.63
N SER A 64 9.86 -10.62 0.55
CA SER A 64 8.44 -10.71 0.90
C SER A 64 7.79 -9.34 0.95
N VAL A 65 8.48 -8.33 1.49
CA VAL A 65 8.01 -6.93 1.47
C VAL A 65 7.84 -6.43 0.03
N LEU A 66 8.82 -6.67 -0.85
CA LEU A 66 8.73 -6.30 -2.26
C LEU A 66 7.55 -7.00 -2.96
N LYS A 67 7.29 -8.27 -2.63
CA LYS A 67 6.13 -8.99 -3.17
C LYS A 67 4.80 -8.41 -2.68
N VAL A 68 4.71 -7.93 -1.42
CA VAL A 68 3.51 -7.22 -0.93
C VAL A 68 3.30 -5.90 -1.68
N ILE A 69 4.37 -5.15 -1.93
CA ILE A 69 4.29 -3.94 -2.76
C ILE A 69 3.75 -4.28 -4.15
N ASN A 70 4.30 -5.32 -4.78
CA ASN A 70 3.84 -5.76 -6.11
C ASN A 70 2.37 -6.20 -6.09
N LEU A 71 1.94 -6.96 -5.08
CA LEU A 71 0.53 -7.33 -4.90
C LEU A 71 -0.38 -6.10 -4.79
N ALA A 72 0.01 -5.10 -3.99
CA ALA A 72 -0.74 -3.85 -3.86
C ALA A 72 -0.83 -3.09 -5.19
N LEU A 73 0.25 -3.05 -5.96
CA LEU A 73 0.26 -2.42 -7.29
C LEU A 73 -0.61 -3.19 -8.29
N ASN A 74 -0.57 -4.52 -8.29
CA ASN A 74 -1.43 -5.36 -9.14
C ASN A 74 -2.91 -5.10 -8.84
N ILE A 75 -3.29 -5.01 -7.56
CA ILE A 75 -4.66 -4.68 -7.15
C ILE A 75 -5.07 -3.32 -7.72
N VAL A 76 -4.25 -2.29 -7.51
CA VAL A 76 -4.54 -0.93 -7.99
C VAL A 76 -4.63 -0.87 -9.52
N ASN A 77 -3.84 -1.67 -10.23
CA ASN A 77 -3.85 -1.77 -11.69
C ASN A 77 -4.93 -2.72 -12.25
N ASN A 78 -5.76 -3.29 -11.37
CA ASN A 78 -6.76 -4.31 -11.72
C ASN A 78 -6.15 -5.53 -12.43
N GLU A 79 -4.97 -5.95 -11.98
CA GLU A 79 -4.29 -7.14 -12.46
C GLU A 79 -4.66 -8.37 -11.62
N PRO A 80 -4.57 -9.59 -12.18
CA PRO A 80 -4.88 -10.81 -11.44
C PRO A 80 -4.00 -10.99 -10.20
N ILE A 81 -4.61 -11.35 -9.07
CA ILE A 81 -3.90 -11.56 -7.79
C ILE A 81 -3.41 -13.00 -7.57
N ASN A 82 -3.74 -13.93 -8.47
CA ASN A 82 -3.35 -15.34 -8.34
C ASN A 82 -2.03 -15.67 -9.07
N HIS A 83 -1.12 -14.71 -9.18
CA HIS A 83 0.25 -14.93 -9.61
C HIS A 83 1.06 -15.75 -8.61
N VAL A 84 2.13 -16.42 -9.08
CA VAL A 84 3.04 -17.20 -8.23
C VAL A 84 3.58 -16.37 -7.06
N ASP A 85 3.96 -15.12 -7.31
CA ASP A 85 4.49 -14.23 -6.28
C ASP A 85 3.44 -13.84 -5.24
N SER A 86 2.24 -13.47 -5.68
CA SER A 86 1.12 -13.15 -4.79
C SER A 86 0.67 -14.35 -3.97
N ARG A 87 0.59 -15.54 -4.61
CA ARG A 87 0.27 -16.80 -3.94
C ARG A 87 1.27 -17.10 -2.81
N SER A 88 2.56 -16.86 -3.03
CA SER A 88 3.57 -17.12 -2.01
C SER A 88 3.40 -16.29 -0.74
N ILE A 89 2.83 -15.08 -0.85
CA ILE A 89 2.57 -14.17 0.29
C ILE A 89 1.24 -14.50 0.96
N LEU A 90 0.25 -14.88 0.14
CA LEU A 90 -1.10 -15.16 0.60
C LEU A 90 -1.24 -16.60 1.16
N LEU A 91 -0.19 -17.42 1.04
CA LEU A 91 -0.22 -18.80 1.52
C LEU A 91 -0.54 -18.86 3.03
N GLY A 92 -1.60 -19.60 3.36
CA GLY A 92 -2.09 -19.71 4.74
C GLY A 92 -2.98 -18.56 5.18
N THR A 93 -3.16 -17.53 4.36
CA THR A 93 -4.11 -16.43 4.65
C THR A 93 -5.54 -16.94 4.55
N GLN A 94 -6.35 -16.67 5.57
CA GLN A 94 -7.80 -16.82 5.48
C GLN A 94 -8.46 -15.52 4.99
N LYS A 95 -7.99 -14.41 5.52
CA LYS A 95 -8.42 -13.07 5.18
C LYS A 95 -7.25 -12.10 5.40
N ALA A 96 -6.97 -11.28 4.38
CA ALA A 96 -6.00 -10.20 4.49
C ALA A 96 -6.63 -8.88 4.05
N THR A 97 -6.22 -7.79 4.67
CA THR A 97 -6.62 -6.43 4.28
C THR A 97 -5.40 -5.68 3.80
N ILE A 98 -5.46 -5.13 2.60
CA ILE A 98 -4.39 -4.33 2.00
C ILE A 98 -4.94 -2.94 1.74
N CYS A 99 -4.31 -1.92 2.33
CA CYS A 99 -4.65 -0.53 2.07
C CYS A 99 -3.54 0.13 1.27
N THR A 100 -3.87 0.64 0.10
CA THR A 100 -2.94 1.39 -0.75
C THR A 100 -3.34 2.85 -0.78
N TYR A 101 -2.46 3.68 -0.23
CA TYR A 101 -2.64 5.14 -0.20
C TYR A 101 -1.88 5.75 -1.36
N PHE A 102 -2.52 6.65 -2.09
CA PHE A 102 -1.90 7.30 -3.25
C PHE A 102 -2.36 8.74 -3.40
N TYR A 103 -1.52 9.52 -4.06
CA TYR A 103 -1.78 10.89 -4.48
C TYR A 103 -2.10 10.91 -5.97
N ASP A 104 -3.19 11.57 -6.35
CA ASP A 104 -3.63 11.67 -7.73
C ASP A 104 -3.37 13.06 -8.33
N ASN A 105 -3.53 13.19 -9.65
CA ASN A 105 -3.32 14.42 -10.39
C ASN A 105 -4.37 15.51 -10.09
N ARG A 106 -5.45 15.19 -9.39
CA ARG A 106 -6.47 16.15 -8.91
C ARG A 106 -6.14 16.68 -7.52
N LYS A 107 -4.94 16.39 -7.01
CA LYS A 107 -4.46 16.77 -5.68
C LYS A 107 -5.26 16.14 -4.54
N TYR A 108 -5.74 14.92 -4.75
CA TYR A 108 -6.41 14.12 -3.72
C TYR A 108 -5.45 13.08 -3.15
N ILE A 109 -5.57 12.87 -1.84
CA ILE A 109 -5.03 11.68 -1.17
C ILE A 109 -6.15 10.66 -1.12
N CYS A 110 -5.93 9.53 -1.74
CA CYS A 110 -6.89 8.43 -1.83
C CYS A 110 -6.37 7.21 -1.08
N CYS A 111 -7.28 6.37 -0.62
CA CYS A 111 -7.00 5.04 -0.09
C CYS A 111 -7.91 4.03 -0.78
N LEU A 112 -7.33 2.99 -1.34
CA LEU A 112 -8.01 1.78 -1.75
C LEU A 112 -7.78 0.72 -0.67
N GLU A 113 -8.83 0.35 0.05
CA GLU A 113 -8.85 -0.79 0.96
C GLU A 113 -9.38 -2.00 0.21
N THR A 114 -8.57 -3.04 0.10
CA THR A 114 -8.92 -4.30 -0.54
C THR A 114 -8.84 -5.43 0.46
N VAL A 115 -9.93 -6.18 0.59
CA VAL A 115 -9.98 -7.38 1.43
C VAL A 115 -9.88 -8.60 0.53
N VAL A 116 -8.81 -9.39 0.75
CA VAL A 116 -8.55 -10.64 0.03
C VAL A 116 -8.94 -11.82 0.93
N THR A 117 -9.59 -12.82 0.36
CA THR A 117 -9.93 -14.07 1.05
C THR A 117 -9.41 -15.28 0.28
N ALA A 118 -9.20 -16.38 0.99
CA ALA A 118 -8.80 -17.66 0.41
C ALA A 118 -9.98 -18.61 0.36
N LYS A 119 -10.11 -19.33 -0.76
CA LYS A 119 -11.05 -20.44 -0.92
C LYS A 119 -10.29 -21.68 -1.34
N LYS A 120 -10.50 -22.77 -0.60
CA LYS A 120 -9.93 -24.07 -0.95
C LYS A 120 -10.75 -24.70 -2.05
N GLU A 121 -10.11 -25.13 -3.12
CA GLU A 121 -10.74 -25.87 -4.21
C GLU A 121 -10.84 -27.37 -3.91
N LYS A 122 -11.63 -28.09 -4.73
CA LYS A 122 -11.75 -29.54 -4.64
C LYS A 122 -10.42 -30.26 -4.91
N THR A 123 -9.53 -29.65 -5.67
CA THR A 123 -8.15 -30.12 -5.94
C THR A 123 -7.24 -30.04 -4.75
N GLY A 124 -7.62 -29.32 -3.69
CA GLY A 124 -6.81 -29.04 -2.52
C GLY A 124 -6.05 -27.72 -2.60
N ASP A 125 -6.02 -27.08 -3.78
CA ASP A 125 -5.37 -25.79 -4.00
C ASP A 125 -6.17 -24.64 -3.39
N PHE A 126 -5.48 -23.54 -3.08
CA PHE A 126 -6.13 -22.30 -2.67
C PHE A 126 -6.20 -21.31 -3.83
N ILE A 127 -7.38 -20.76 -4.05
CA ILE A 127 -7.60 -19.60 -4.89
C ILE A 127 -7.89 -18.40 -4.01
N TYR A 128 -7.25 -17.29 -4.32
CA TYR A 128 -7.45 -16.01 -3.64
C TYR A 128 -8.37 -15.13 -4.47
N SER A 129 -9.32 -14.50 -3.81
CA SER A 129 -10.28 -13.60 -4.45
C SER A 129 -10.46 -12.34 -3.62
N ILE A 130 -10.82 -11.26 -4.30
CA ILE A 130 -11.19 -10.01 -3.65
C ILE A 130 -12.60 -10.17 -3.08
N LEU A 131 -12.72 -10.02 -1.77
CA LEU A 131 -13.99 -10.08 -1.06
C LEU A 131 -14.73 -8.74 -1.10
N SER A 132 -13.98 -7.65 -0.93
CA SER A 132 -14.51 -6.29 -0.97
C SER A 132 -13.42 -5.29 -1.30
N GLU A 133 -13.81 -4.20 -1.94
CA GLU A 133 -12.98 -3.03 -2.13
C GLU A 133 -13.75 -1.78 -1.71
N LYS A 134 -13.04 -0.89 -1.04
CA LYS A 134 -13.56 0.42 -0.63
C LYS A 134 -12.55 1.49 -0.97
N MET A 135 -13.02 2.58 -1.54
CA MET A 135 -12.19 3.72 -1.87
C MET A 135 -12.67 4.96 -1.12
N CYS A 136 -11.76 5.67 -0.51
CA CYS A 136 -12.01 6.96 0.11
C CYS A 136 -10.91 7.94 -0.27
N GLY A 137 -11.18 9.23 -0.11
CA GLY A 137 -10.20 10.25 -0.43
C GLY A 137 -10.54 11.59 0.19
N LYS A 138 -9.53 12.45 0.29
CA LYS A 138 -9.65 13.84 0.71
C LYS A 138 -8.72 14.73 -0.10
N PRO A 139 -9.06 16.01 -0.33
CA PRO A 139 -8.14 16.93 -0.98
C PRO A 139 -6.90 17.15 -0.12
N LEU A 140 -5.71 17.22 -0.74
CA LEU A 140 -4.46 17.47 -0.02
C LEU A 140 -4.50 18.78 0.76
N SER A 141 -5.20 19.80 0.26
CA SER A 141 -5.41 21.10 0.94
C SER A 141 -6.12 20.99 2.30
N SER A 142 -6.86 19.91 2.55
CA SER A 142 -7.52 19.66 3.85
C SER A 142 -6.58 19.04 4.89
N VAL A 143 -5.38 18.64 4.50
CA VAL A 143 -4.41 17.99 5.39
C VAL A 143 -3.64 19.03 6.19
N LYS A 144 -3.84 19.06 7.51
CA LYS A 144 -3.21 20.05 8.40
C LYS A 144 -1.75 19.77 8.73
N SER A 145 -1.34 18.51 8.68
CA SER A 145 0.06 18.13 8.94
C SER A 145 0.41 16.79 8.30
N LYS A 146 1.72 16.55 8.10
CA LYS A 146 2.26 15.28 7.52
C LYS A 146 1.81 14.04 8.29
N LYS A 147 1.62 14.15 9.60
CA LYS A 147 1.14 13.06 10.46
C LYS A 147 -0.21 12.52 10.00
N TYR A 148 -1.09 13.38 9.51
CA TYR A 148 -2.45 13.04 9.09
C TYR A 148 -2.60 12.88 7.58
N LEU A 149 -1.48 12.79 6.84
CA LEU A 149 -1.52 12.70 5.38
C LEU A 149 -2.35 11.50 4.92
N THR A 150 -2.13 10.34 5.53
CA THR A 150 -2.82 9.09 5.21
C THR A 150 -3.92 8.72 6.22
N ASP A 151 -4.30 9.63 7.11
CA ASP A 151 -5.44 9.42 8.00
C ASP A 151 -6.74 9.70 7.23
N LEU A 152 -7.27 8.68 6.60
CA LEU A 152 -8.54 8.70 5.90
C LEU A 152 -9.54 7.89 6.71
N VAL A 153 -10.63 8.52 7.07
CA VAL A 153 -11.77 7.82 7.67
C VAL A 153 -12.54 7.18 6.52
N LEU A 154 -12.49 5.87 6.44
CA LEU A 154 -13.35 5.12 5.51
C LEU A 154 -14.81 5.40 5.91
N PRO A 155 -15.67 5.83 4.98
CA PRO A 155 -17.07 6.02 5.31
C PRO A 155 -17.61 4.68 5.83
N GLN A 156 -18.12 4.71 7.07
CA GLN A 156 -18.90 3.59 7.57
C GLN A 156 -20.17 3.57 6.73
N ILE A 157 -20.26 2.60 5.83
CA ILE A 157 -21.51 2.31 5.13
C ILE A 157 -22.39 1.64 6.18
N CYS A 158 -23.37 2.40 6.68
CA CYS A 158 -24.50 1.84 7.43
C CYS A 158 -25.36 0.97 6.52
#